data_4df5e692b8e01fbd7d12010e5f3e2750
#
_entry.id   4df5e692b8e01fbd7d12010e5f3e2750
#
_cell.length_a   1.000
_cell.length_b   1.000
_cell.length_c   1.000
_cell.angle_alpha   90.00
_cell.angle_beta   90.00
_cell.angle_gamma   90.00
#
_symmetry.space_group_name_H-M   'P 1'
#
loop_
_entity.id
_entity.type
_entity.pdbx_description
1 polymer ?
#
loop_
_entity_poly.entity_id
_entity_poly.type
_entity_poly.pdbx_seq_one_letter_code
_entity_poly.pdbx_strand_id
1 'polypeptide(L)'
;MTAPGRKISLLLCLFLFLATLVTKPVSAQFTPPEEAYISGLYGYRQAYTLSCEARAAVDFAAYFGVYITEDQFIDAMPTSDDPELGFVGYINGYWGSIPPYDYGVHSQPVAQVLTDFGMPAYSQKYLDWTTLQWEIASGHPVIVWVISEMWNGTQITYTTEAGRQVIVAHYEHAMILKGYDGDIIYAIDPYTGTEKTYYLNNFLSSWAVLENQAVLADFPDPTPTDPPTQTPTPTITSTPTQTPTPTLTPTPTLTPTSTATPTPTATPTPTATPVIFITVQAGDTLVGLATRHNLTWQQFTAMNNLTYPYFIYPGDVFRIR
;
A
#
# COMPACT_ATOMS: atom_id res chain seq x y z
N MET A 1 17.78 69.88 -70.07
CA MET A 1 16.84 70.05 -68.88
C MET A 1 16.79 68.72 -68.16
N THR A 2 17.60 68.59 -67.19
CA THR A 2 17.77 67.33 -66.38
C THR A 2 17.14 67.52 -65.04
N ALA A 3 16.19 66.63 -64.68
CA ALA A 3 15.57 66.58 -63.38
C ALA A 3 16.40 65.74 -62.37
N PRO A 4 16.48 66.11 -61.13
CA PRO A 4 17.33 65.41 -60.11
C PRO A 4 16.63 64.17 -59.50
N GLY A 5 17.39 63.09 -59.46
CA GLY A 5 16.97 61.84 -58.85
C GLY A 5 16.91 61.88 -57.31
N ARG A 6 15.85 61.41 -56.80
CA ARG A 6 15.56 61.31 -55.37
C ARG A 6 16.07 59.94 -54.81
N LYS A 7 17.11 59.99 -53.97
CA LYS A 7 17.63 58.79 -53.26
C LYS A 7 16.68 58.44 -52.11
N ILE A 8 16.07 57.24 -52.16
CA ILE A 8 15.28 56.65 -51.07
C ILE A 8 16.25 55.84 -50.23
N SER A 9 16.50 56.31 -48.97
CA SER A 9 17.22 55.53 -47.95
C SER A 9 16.29 54.51 -47.37
N LEU A 10 16.57 53.24 -47.59
CA LEU A 10 15.85 52.12 -47.01
C LEU A 10 16.45 51.87 -45.64
N LEU A 11 15.71 52.27 -44.58
CA LEU A 11 16.06 51.99 -43.19
C LEU A 11 15.58 50.57 -42.85
N LEU A 12 16.51 49.63 -42.77
CA LEU A 12 16.23 48.23 -42.42
C LEU A 12 16.12 48.11 -40.89
N CYS A 13 14.89 48.15 -40.36
CA CYS A 13 14.64 47.83 -38.94
C CYS A 13 14.73 46.34 -38.72
N LEU A 14 15.84 45.89 -38.12
CA LEU A 14 16.04 44.51 -37.67
C LEU A 14 15.30 44.31 -36.37
N PHE A 15 14.08 43.73 -36.40
CA PHE A 15 13.37 43.28 -35.23
C PHE A 15 13.99 41.96 -34.76
N LEU A 16 14.79 41.99 -33.68
CA LEU A 16 15.20 40.81 -32.95
C LEU A 16 13.98 40.28 -32.18
N PHE A 17 13.37 39.23 -32.70
CA PHE A 17 12.37 38.44 -31.96
C PHE A 17 13.10 37.57 -30.95
N LEU A 18 13.16 38.03 -29.67
CA LEU A 18 13.62 37.22 -28.55
C LEU A 18 12.52 36.22 -28.22
N ALA A 19 12.59 35.02 -28.82
CA ALA A 19 11.69 33.92 -28.44
C ALA A 19 12.04 33.46 -27.01
N THR A 20 11.28 33.94 -26.04
CA THR A 20 11.31 33.37 -24.70
C THR A 20 10.74 31.95 -24.75
N LEU A 21 11.60 30.95 -24.68
CA LEU A 21 11.20 29.56 -24.44
C LEU A 21 10.53 29.51 -23.09
N VAL A 22 9.20 29.59 -23.10
CA VAL A 22 8.39 29.25 -21.93
C VAL A 22 8.47 27.73 -21.78
N THR A 23 9.41 27.23 -21.02
CA THR A 23 9.41 25.83 -20.57
C THR A 23 8.19 25.64 -19.67
N LYS A 24 7.16 24.96 -20.18
CA LYS A 24 6.08 24.47 -19.32
C LYS A 24 6.72 23.64 -18.23
N PRO A 25 6.34 23.82 -16.96
CA PRO A 25 6.79 22.90 -15.91
C PRO A 25 6.33 21.50 -16.33
N VAL A 26 7.26 20.58 -16.47
CA VAL A 26 6.97 19.16 -16.57
C VAL A 26 6.33 18.81 -15.23
N SER A 27 5.03 18.61 -15.23
CA SER A 27 4.34 18.01 -14.08
C SER A 27 5.04 16.68 -13.83
N ALA A 28 5.66 16.53 -12.67
CA ALA A 28 6.20 15.24 -12.27
C ALA A 28 5.02 14.27 -12.27
N GLN A 29 5.03 13.33 -13.21
CA GLN A 29 4.04 12.28 -13.26
C GLN A 29 4.44 11.33 -12.13
N PHE A 30 3.67 11.32 -11.04
CA PHE A 30 3.86 10.36 -9.96
C PHE A 30 3.61 8.98 -10.53
N THR A 31 4.65 8.19 -10.63
CA THR A 31 4.59 6.77 -10.98
C THR A 31 4.79 5.95 -9.73
N PRO A 32 4.13 4.79 -9.58
CA PRO A 32 4.41 3.89 -8.48
C PRO A 32 5.89 3.45 -8.54
N PRO A 33 6.48 3.04 -7.40
CA PRO A 33 7.84 2.50 -7.38
C PRO A 33 7.95 1.26 -8.28
N GLU A 34 9.18 0.92 -8.72
CA GLU A 34 9.43 -0.25 -9.57
C GLU A 34 9.18 -1.57 -8.84
N GLU A 35 9.32 -1.56 -7.51
CA GLU A 35 9.07 -2.69 -6.61
C GLU A 35 8.37 -2.24 -5.34
N ALA A 36 7.50 -3.08 -4.79
CA ALA A 36 6.91 -2.92 -3.47
C ALA A 36 6.54 -4.29 -2.90
N TYR A 37 6.69 -4.45 -1.57
CA TYR A 37 6.40 -5.70 -0.90
C TYR A 37 5.89 -5.49 0.52
N ILE A 38 4.76 -6.12 0.82
CA ILE A 38 4.11 -6.07 2.13
C ILE A 38 4.61 -7.23 2.99
N SER A 39 5.38 -6.92 4.02
CA SER A 39 5.78 -7.87 5.05
C SER A 39 4.69 -8.01 6.11
N GLY A 40 4.64 -9.16 6.79
CA GLY A 40 3.69 -9.38 7.90
C GLY A 40 2.28 -9.79 7.48
N LEU A 41 1.99 -9.90 6.18
CA LEU A 41 0.80 -10.56 5.69
C LEU A 41 1.05 -12.06 5.58
N TYR A 42 0.26 -12.84 6.30
CA TYR A 42 0.34 -14.31 6.33
C TYR A 42 -0.94 -14.90 5.74
N GLY A 43 -0.78 -16.01 5.00
CA GLY A 43 -1.89 -16.78 4.46
C GLY A 43 -2.12 -18.06 5.24
N TYR A 44 -3.36 -18.51 5.26
CA TYR A 44 -3.74 -19.83 5.77
C TYR A 44 -4.50 -20.60 4.70
N ARG A 45 -4.44 -21.93 4.81
CA ARG A 45 -5.17 -22.78 3.88
C ARG A 45 -6.67 -22.67 4.14
N GLN A 46 -7.46 -22.51 3.07
CA GLN A 46 -8.92 -22.54 3.11
C GLN A 46 -9.44 -23.88 3.67
N ALA A 47 -10.53 -23.81 4.44
CA ALA A 47 -11.11 -24.96 5.09
C ALA A 47 -12.03 -25.79 4.17
N TYR A 48 -12.65 -25.16 3.19
CA TYR A 48 -13.65 -25.74 2.31
C TYR A 48 -13.21 -25.65 0.84
N THR A 49 -13.86 -26.42 -0.03
CA THR A 49 -13.46 -26.49 -1.45
C THR A 49 -13.59 -25.16 -2.17
N LEU A 50 -14.66 -24.38 -1.88
CA LEU A 50 -14.99 -23.11 -2.52
C LEU A 50 -14.97 -21.95 -1.52
N SER A 51 -13.98 -21.89 -0.62
CA SER A 51 -13.87 -20.82 0.36
C SER A 51 -12.65 -19.92 0.16
N CYS A 52 -12.12 -19.86 -1.06
CA CYS A 52 -10.96 -19.03 -1.36
C CYS A 52 -11.22 -17.54 -1.05
N GLU A 53 -12.40 -17.03 -1.40
CA GLU A 53 -12.80 -15.64 -1.15
C GLU A 53 -12.92 -15.37 0.36
N ALA A 54 -13.56 -16.30 1.10
CA ALA A 54 -13.68 -16.20 2.56
C ALA A 54 -12.30 -16.25 3.23
N ARG A 55 -11.44 -17.18 2.81
CA ARG A 55 -10.09 -17.31 3.36
C ARG A 55 -9.23 -16.08 3.03
N ALA A 56 -9.25 -15.61 1.78
CA ALA A 56 -8.59 -14.39 1.39
C ALA A 56 -9.08 -13.19 2.22
N ALA A 57 -10.39 -13.05 2.40
CA ALA A 57 -10.99 -11.96 3.15
C ALA A 57 -10.55 -11.95 4.63
N VAL A 58 -10.56 -13.11 5.31
CA VAL A 58 -10.17 -13.15 6.73
C VAL A 58 -8.67 -12.98 6.94
N ASP A 59 -7.82 -13.45 6.01
CA ASP A 59 -6.37 -13.20 6.05
C ASP A 59 -6.05 -11.72 5.77
N PHE A 60 -6.76 -11.11 4.81
CA PHE A 60 -6.70 -9.69 4.53
C PHE A 60 -7.12 -8.86 5.76
N ALA A 61 -8.26 -9.17 6.37
CA ALA A 61 -8.74 -8.49 7.56
C ALA A 61 -7.78 -8.62 8.74
N ALA A 62 -7.21 -9.83 8.95
CA ALA A 62 -6.24 -10.09 10.01
C ALA A 62 -4.97 -9.25 9.87
N TYR A 63 -4.52 -8.96 8.64
CA TYR A 63 -3.39 -8.06 8.40
C TYR A 63 -3.66 -6.66 8.94
N PHE A 64 -4.89 -6.17 8.86
CA PHE A 64 -5.31 -4.89 9.42
C PHE A 64 -5.76 -4.98 10.89
N GLY A 65 -5.63 -6.15 11.53
CA GLY A 65 -5.97 -6.35 12.93
C GLY A 65 -7.44 -6.59 13.22
N VAL A 66 -8.23 -6.90 12.18
CA VAL A 66 -9.62 -7.35 12.32
C VAL A 66 -9.67 -8.86 12.19
N TYR A 67 -10.05 -9.54 13.26
CA TYR A 67 -10.00 -11.00 13.34
C TYR A 67 -11.39 -11.59 13.17
N ILE A 68 -11.57 -12.33 12.08
CA ILE A 68 -12.78 -13.02 11.69
C ILE A 68 -12.39 -14.46 11.42
N THR A 69 -13.15 -15.45 11.91
CA THR A 69 -12.92 -16.83 11.48
C THR A 69 -13.52 -17.05 10.10
N GLU A 70 -12.98 -18.02 9.37
CA GLU A 70 -13.49 -18.37 8.04
C GLU A 70 -14.97 -18.77 8.10
N ASP A 71 -15.37 -19.56 9.12
CA ASP A 71 -16.76 -19.95 9.34
C ASP A 71 -17.67 -18.74 9.62
N GLN A 72 -17.23 -17.78 10.45
CA GLN A 72 -18.00 -16.56 10.69
C GLN A 72 -18.21 -15.74 9.41
N PHE A 73 -17.19 -15.67 8.57
CA PHE A 73 -17.28 -14.96 7.29
C PHE A 73 -18.25 -15.67 6.34
N ILE A 74 -18.16 -16.99 6.25
CA ILE A 74 -19.05 -17.81 5.43
C ILE A 74 -20.50 -17.70 5.91
N ASP A 75 -20.74 -17.78 7.22
CA ASP A 75 -22.07 -17.70 7.81
C ASP A 75 -22.74 -16.30 7.58
N ALA A 76 -21.91 -15.25 7.48
CA ALA A 76 -22.39 -13.88 7.18
C ALA A 76 -22.58 -13.63 5.69
N MET A 77 -22.04 -14.48 4.80
CA MET A 77 -22.13 -14.30 3.36
C MET A 77 -23.54 -14.63 2.87
N PRO A 78 -24.24 -13.69 2.20
CA PRO A 78 -25.53 -13.99 1.60
C PRO A 78 -25.39 -15.04 0.50
N THR A 79 -26.43 -15.84 0.28
CA THR A 79 -26.53 -16.77 -0.84
C THR A 79 -27.38 -16.20 -1.96
N SER A 80 -27.01 -16.44 -3.22
CA SER A 80 -27.73 -15.96 -4.41
C SER A 80 -27.47 -16.87 -5.59
N ASP A 81 -28.26 -16.74 -6.66
CA ASP A 81 -27.91 -17.25 -8.00
C ASP A 81 -26.98 -16.29 -8.75
N ASP A 82 -26.75 -15.13 -8.20
CA ASP A 82 -26.00 -14.03 -8.75
C ASP A 82 -24.73 -13.78 -7.91
N PRO A 83 -23.53 -14.06 -8.42
CA PRO A 83 -22.29 -13.90 -7.67
C PRO A 83 -21.97 -12.46 -7.25
N GLU A 84 -22.62 -11.46 -7.89
CA GLU A 84 -22.51 -10.05 -7.48
C GLU A 84 -23.36 -9.71 -6.23
N LEU A 85 -24.23 -10.63 -5.81
CA LEU A 85 -25.14 -10.41 -4.68
C LEU A 85 -24.90 -11.39 -3.53
N GLY A 86 -24.22 -12.50 -3.79
CA GLY A 86 -23.95 -13.50 -2.77
C GLY A 86 -23.28 -14.75 -3.32
N PHE A 87 -23.01 -15.69 -2.44
CA PHE A 87 -22.37 -16.94 -2.77
C PHE A 87 -23.31 -17.84 -3.59
N VAL A 88 -22.80 -18.37 -4.71
CA VAL A 88 -23.55 -19.26 -5.62
C VAL A 88 -23.14 -20.70 -5.38
N GLY A 89 -24.10 -21.53 -4.99
CA GLY A 89 -23.90 -22.96 -4.82
C GLY A 89 -23.58 -23.41 -3.40
N TYR A 90 -22.86 -24.50 -3.27
CA TYR A 90 -22.52 -25.13 -1.99
C TYR A 90 -21.01 -25.01 -1.71
N ILE A 91 -20.65 -24.61 -0.49
CA ILE A 91 -19.26 -24.29 -0.08
C ILE A 91 -18.26 -25.44 -0.30
N ASN A 92 -18.73 -26.70 -0.23
CA ASN A 92 -17.97 -27.90 -0.56
C ASN A 92 -18.29 -28.45 -1.95
N GLY A 93 -18.87 -27.61 -2.81
CA GLY A 93 -19.26 -27.98 -4.16
C GLY A 93 -18.07 -28.19 -5.09
N TYR A 94 -18.38 -28.35 -6.36
CA TYR A 94 -17.39 -28.74 -7.38
C TYR A 94 -16.66 -27.50 -7.92
N TRP A 95 -15.36 -27.39 -7.65
CA TRP A 95 -14.54 -26.30 -8.14
C TRP A 95 -14.40 -26.32 -9.66
N GLY A 96 -14.47 -25.16 -10.27
CA GLY A 96 -14.37 -24.98 -11.71
C GLY A 96 -15.70 -25.00 -12.45
N SER A 97 -16.84 -25.08 -11.74
CA SER A 97 -18.17 -24.88 -12.31
C SER A 97 -18.44 -23.38 -12.59
N ILE A 98 -19.59 -23.09 -13.19
CA ILE A 98 -20.16 -21.75 -13.35
C ILE A 98 -21.61 -21.75 -12.88
N PRO A 99 -22.20 -20.57 -12.53
CA PRO A 99 -23.61 -20.50 -12.20
C PRO A 99 -24.51 -21.11 -13.31
N PRO A 100 -25.64 -21.73 -12.96
CA PRO A 100 -26.25 -21.80 -11.61
C PRO A 100 -25.68 -22.93 -10.71
N TYR A 101 -24.61 -23.57 -11.10
CA TYR A 101 -23.94 -24.58 -10.29
C TYR A 101 -23.01 -23.95 -9.24
N ASP A 102 -22.30 -24.81 -8.48
CA ASP A 102 -21.35 -24.34 -7.45
C ASP A 102 -20.27 -23.46 -8.07
N TYR A 103 -20.12 -22.24 -7.56
CA TYR A 103 -19.25 -21.27 -8.20
C TYR A 103 -18.38 -20.49 -7.18
N GLY A 104 -19.00 -19.77 -6.26
CA GLY A 104 -18.34 -18.84 -5.35
C GLY A 104 -19.02 -17.49 -5.34
N VAL A 105 -18.30 -16.41 -5.03
CA VAL A 105 -18.82 -15.05 -4.90
C VAL A 105 -17.86 -14.02 -5.48
N HIS A 106 -18.37 -12.96 -6.07
CA HIS A 106 -17.59 -11.84 -6.57
C HIS A 106 -17.23 -10.83 -5.47
N SER A 107 -16.45 -9.82 -5.83
CA SER A 107 -15.82 -8.89 -4.88
C SER A 107 -16.81 -8.05 -4.05
N GLN A 108 -17.97 -7.69 -4.60
CA GLN A 108 -18.91 -6.78 -3.91
C GLN A 108 -19.46 -7.35 -2.59
N PRO A 109 -20.02 -8.58 -2.53
CA PRO A 109 -20.48 -9.16 -1.27
C PRO A 109 -19.33 -9.38 -0.26
N VAL A 110 -18.14 -9.72 -0.74
CA VAL A 110 -16.95 -9.91 0.10
C VAL A 110 -16.58 -8.59 0.80
N ALA A 111 -16.53 -7.47 0.06
CA ALA A 111 -16.26 -6.16 0.63
C ALA A 111 -17.34 -5.74 1.65
N GLN A 112 -18.61 -6.05 1.39
CA GLN A 112 -19.71 -5.74 2.30
C GLN A 112 -19.57 -6.51 3.61
N VAL A 113 -19.33 -7.82 3.55
CA VAL A 113 -19.14 -8.66 4.76
C VAL A 113 -17.92 -8.21 5.55
N LEU A 114 -16.79 -7.86 4.91
CA LEU A 114 -15.64 -7.27 5.59
C LEU A 114 -16.02 -6.01 6.36
N THR A 115 -16.79 -5.11 5.73
CA THR A 115 -17.26 -3.86 6.33
C THR A 115 -18.18 -4.13 7.53
N ASP A 116 -19.07 -5.10 7.43
CA ASP A 116 -20.00 -5.49 8.50
C ASP A 116 -19.24 -6.04 9.74
N PHE A 117 -18.07 -6.65 9.52
CA PHE A 117 -17.16 -7.05 10.60
C PHE A 117 -16.23 -5.93 11.08
N GLY A 118 -16.38 -4.72 10.59
CA GLY A 118 -15.58 -3.56 11.00
C GLY A 118 -14.21 -3.44 10.31
N MET A 119 -13.99 -4.17 9.21
CA MET A 119 -12.88 -3.96 8.29
C MET A 119 -13.33 -3.05 7.15
N PRO A 120 -12.99 -1.74 7.14
CA PRO A 120 -13.36 -0.86 6.05
C PRO A 120 -12.80 -1.37 4.72
N ALA A 121 -13.68 -1.73 3.80
CA ALA A 121 -13.30 -2.27 2.50
C ALA A 121 -14.32 -1.88 1.44
N TYR A 122 -13.86 -1.77 0.20
CA TYR A 122 -14.73 -1.55 -0.94
C TYR A 122 -14.34 -2.44 -2.11
N SER A 123 -15.31 -2.74 -2.94
CA SER A 123 -15.13 -3.50 -4.18
C SER A 123 -15.06 -2.54 -5.36
N GLN A 124 -14.18 -2.83 -6.31
CA GLN A 124 -14.12 -2.12 -7.58
C GLN A 124 -13.79 -3.07 -8.73
N LYS A 125 -14.41 -2.82 -9.89
CA LYS A 125 -14.13 -3.48 -11.17
C LYS A 125 -13.42 -2.53 -12.12
N TYR A 126 -12.84 -3.10 -13.18
CA TYR A 126 -12.13 -2.36 -14.24
C TYR A 126 -10.95 -1.54 -13.71
N LEU A 127 -10.33 -2.04 -12.65
CA LEU A 127 -9.11 -1.43 -12.11
C LEU A 127 -7.95 -1.62 -13.09
N ASP A 128 -7.00 -0.71 -13.04
CA ASP A 128 -5.73 -0.84 -13.75
C ASP A 128 -4.60 -1.31 -12.81
N TRP A 129 -3.53 -1.79 -13.40
CA TRP A 129 -2.37 -2.28 -12.67
C TRP A 129 -1.70 -1.19 -11.82
N THR A 130 -1.68 0.05 -12.31
CA THR A 130 -1.08 1.19 -11.62
C THR A 130 -1.78 1.47 -10.28
N THR A 131 -3.10 1.32 -10.24
CA THR A 131 -3.89 1.43 -9.00
C THR A 131 -3.45 0.37 -7.99
N LEU A 132 -3.32 -0.90 -8.41
CA LEU A 132 -2.87 -1.96 -7.51
C LEU A 132 -1.43 -1.76 -7.03
N GLN A 133 -0.55 -1.23 -7.90
CA GLN A 133 0.81 -0.88 -7.50
C GLN A 133 0.83 0.19 -6.40
N TRP A 134 -0.02 1.21 -6.48
CA TRP A 134 -0.12 2.25 -5.45
C TRP A 134 -0.65 1.69 -4.13
N GLU A 135 -1.67 0.82 -4.15
CA GLU A 135 -2.18 0.15 -2.96
C GLU A 135 -1.07 -0.64 -2.25
N ILE A 136 -0.39 -1.50 -3.00
CA ILE A 136 0.71 -2.32 -2.46
C ILE A 136 1.85 -1.45 -1.95
N ALA A 137 2.24 -0.41 -2.69
CA ALA A 137 3.30 0.53 -2.27
C ALA A 137 2.92 1.33 -1.01
N SER A 138 1.63 1.55 -0.79
CA SER A 138 1.08 2.18 0.42
C SER A 138 0.97 1.21 1.61
N GLY A 139 1.29 -0.06 1.40
CA GLY A 139 1.19 -1.10 2.44
C GLY A 139 -0.19 -1.74 2.54
N HIS A 140 -1.03 -1.57 1.52
CA HIS A 140 -2.36 -2.16 1.44
C HIS A 140 -2.35 -3.38 0.53
N PRO A 141 -2.52 -4.60 1.04
CA PRO A 141 -2.75 -5.78 0.21
C PRO A 141 -4.09 -5.65 -0.52
N VAL A 142 -4.24 -6.38 -1.62
CA VAL A 142 -5.44 -6.32 -2.45
C VAL A 142 -5.95 -7.73 -2.72
N ILE A 143 -7.25 -8.00 -2.46
CA ILE A 143 -7.86 -9.26 -2.88
C ILE A 143 -8.26 -9.12 -4.34
N VAL A 144 -7.85 -10.08 -5.16
CA VAL A 144 -8.11 -10.08 -6.62
C VAL A 144 -8.75 -11.40 -7.05
N TRP A 145 -9.59 -11.34 -8.07
CA TRP A 145 -10.25 -12.49 -8.69
C TRP A 145 -9.54 -12.88 -9.97
N VAL A 146 -9.02 -14.08 -10.00
CA VAL A 146 -8.23 -14.63 -11.10
C VAL A 146 -8.76 -15.99 -11.53
N ILE A 147 -8.17 -16.60 -12.52
CA ILE A 147 -8.47 -17.96 -12.95
C ILE A 147 -7.39 -18.89 -12.39
N SER A 148 -7.77 -19.74 -11.42
CA SER A 148 -6.86 -20.71 -10.80
C SER A 148 -5.51 -20.08 -10.41
N GLU A 149 -4.41 -20.72 -10.78
CA GLU A 149 -3.04 -20.23 -10.56
C GLU A 149 -2.58 -19.30 -11.71
N MET A 150 -3.32 -18.22 -11.97
CA MET A 150 -3.08 -17.26 -13.06
C MET A 150 -3.15 -17.89 -14.46
N TRP A 151 -4.10 -18.83 -14.65
CA TRP A 151 -4.33 -19.42 -15.96
C TRP A 151 -4.99 -18.43 -16.91
N ASN A 152 -4.87 -18.70 -18.20
CA ASN A 152 -5.72 -18.07 -19.19
C ASN A 152 -7.15 -18.61 -19.06
N GLY A 153 -8.12 -17.73 -19.07
CA GLY A 153 -9.53 -18.07 -18.99
C GLY A 153 -10.33 -17.43 -20.12
N THR A 154 -11.62 -17.74 -20.15
CA THR A 154 -12.58 -17.16 -21.09
C THR A 154 -13.76 -16.58 -20.31
N GLN A 155 -14.11 -15.34 -20.61
CA GLN A 155 -15.31 -14.72 -20.10
C GLN A 155 -16.57 -15.45 -20.58
N ILE A 156 -17.48 -15.72 -19.67
CA ILE A 156 -18.80 -16.31 -19.97
C ILE A 156 -19.86 -15.36 -19.43
N THR A 157 -20.83 -15.01 -20.25
CA THR A 157 -21.99 -14.24 -19.79
C THR A 157 -23.01 -15.19 -19.22
N TYR A 158 -23.25 -15.09 -17.92
CA TYR A 158 -24.35 -15.76 -17.23
C TYR A 158 -25.54 -14.83 -17.08
N THR A 159 -26.73 -15.32 -17.27
CA THR A 159 -27.96 -14.58 -17.04
C THR A 159 -28.63 -15.13 -15.78
N THR A 160 -28.76 -14.28 -14.76
CA THR A 160 -29.38 -14.62 -13.47
C THR A 160 -30.88 -14.85 -13.59
N GLU A 161 -31.51 -15.42 -12.57
CA GLU A 161 -32.97 -15.59 -12.53
C GLU A 161 -33.71 -14.23 -12.62
N ALA A 162 -33.12 -13.15 -12.12
CA ALA A 162 -33.61 -11.78 -12.24
C ALA A 162 -33.38 -11.17 -13.64
N GLY A 163 -32.71 -11.86 -14.56
CA GLY A 163 -32.40 -11.38 -15.92
C GLY A 163 -31.19 -10.48 -16.03
N ARG A 164 -30.39 -10.32 -14.96
CA ARG A 164 -29.13 -9.58 -15.01
C ARG A 164 -28.04 -10.41 -15.70
N GLN A 165 -27.22 -9.76 -16.51
CA GLN A 165 -26.06 -10.38 -17.13
C GLN A 165 -24.82 -10.12 -16.25
N VAL A 166 -24.10 -11.20 -15.94
CA VAL A 166 -22.89 -11.17 -15.12
C VAL A 166 -21.77 -11.93 -15.85
N ILE A 167 -20.56 -11.41 -15.80
CA ILE A 167 -19.40 -12.11 -16.33
C ILE A 167 -18.89 -13.11 -15.29
N VAL A 168 -18.80 -14.36 -15.69
CA VAL A 168 -18.27 -15.46 -14.88
C VAL A 168 -17.22 -16.24 -15.69
N ALA A 169 -16.47 -17.12 -15.05
CA ALA A 169 -15.52 -17.98 -15.72
C ALA A 169 -15.34 -19.30 -14.96
N HIS A 170 -14.96 -20.35 -15.68
CA HIS A 170 -14.53 -21.60 -15.05
C HIS A 170 -13.25 -21.37 -14.21
N TYR A 171 -13.14 -22.09 -13.09
CA TYR A 171 -11.96 -22.07 -12.23
C TYR A 171 -11.66 -20.68 -11.62
N GLU A 172 -12.72 -19.91 -11.36
CA GLU A 172 -12.61 -18.68 -10.57
C GLU A 172 -11.87 -18.95 -9.27
N HIS A 173 -11.04 -17.99 -8.85
CA HIS A 173 -10.22 -18.10 -7.64
C HIS A 173 -9.87 -16.70 -7.11
N ALA A 174 -9.94 -16.55 -5.80
CA ALA A 174 -9.52 -15.32 -5.13
C ALA A 174 -8.11 -15.49 -4.55
N MET A 175 -7.25 -14.48 -4.69
CA MET A 175 -5.92 -14.40 -4.10
C MET A 175 -5.67 -13.04 -3.46
N ILE A 176 -4.64 -12.93 -2.60
CA ILE A 176 -4.25 -11.65 -2.01
C ILE A 176 -2.91 -11.22 -2.59
N LEU A 177 -2.91 -10.15 -3.38
CA LEU A 177 -1.67 -9.50 -3.83
C LEU A 177 -0.99 -8.82 -2.65
N LYS A 178 0.33 -9.00 -2.52
CA LYS A 178 1.14 -8.41 -1.46
C LYS A 178 2.46 -7.80 -1.93
N GLY A 179 2.79 -7.92 -3.20
CA GLY A 179 4.03 -7.36 -3.71
C GLY A 179 4.17 -7.50 -5.21
N TYR A 180 5.13 -6.75 -5.74
CA TYR A 180 5.62 -6.86 -7.10
C TYR A 180 7.08 -6.40 -7.20
N ASP A 181 7.80 -6.92 -8.20
CA ASP A 181 9.17 -6.56 -8.55
C ASP A 181 9.33 -6.75 -10.06
N GLY A 182 9.37 -5.65 -10.81
CA GLY A 182 9.39 -5.69 -12.27
C GLY A 182 8.22 -6.50 -12.85
N ASP A 183 8.54 -7.62 -13.50
CA ASP A 183 7.57 -8.52 -14.14
C ASP A 183 7.07 -9.65 -13.24
N ILE A 184 7.41 -9.61 -11.96
CA ILE A 184 6.98 -10.62 -10.97
C ILE A 184 5.97 -10.01 -10.02
N ILE A 185 4.94 -10.78 -9.67
CA ILE A 185 4.02 -10.46 -8.57
C ILE A 185 4.10 -11.52 -7.47
N TYR A 186 3.83 -11.09 -6.25
CA TYR A 186 3.76 -11.94 -5.05
C TYR A 186 2.32 -11.96 -4.56
N ALA A 187 1.76 -13.16 -4.41
CA ALA A 187 0.39 -13.34 -3.95
C ALA A 187 0.28 -14.45 -2.90
N ILE A 188 -0.61 -14.29 -1.94
CA ILE A 188 -1.06 -15.39 -1.08
C ILE A 188 -2.15 -16.16 -1.82
N ASP A 189 -1.95 -17.47 -1.93
CA ASP A 189 -2.94 -18.40 -2.49
C ASP A 189 -3.69 -19.08 -1.33
N PRO A 190 -4.97 -18.83 -1.12
CA PRO A 190 -5.76 -19.45 -0.06
C PRO A 190 -5.87 -20.96 -0.17
N TYR A 191 -5.80 -21.53 -1.39
CA TYR A 191 -5.85 -22.98 -1.56
C TYR A 191 -4.71 -23.71 -0.86
N THR A 192 -3.52 -23.11 -0.88
CA THR A 192 -2.33 -23.66 -0.21
C THR A 192 -2.02 -22.98 1.12
N GLY A 193 -2.50 -21.76 1.34
CA GLY A 193 -2.17 -20.90 2.47
C GLY A 193 -0.76 -20.32 2.39
N THR A 194 -0.14 -20.34 1.21
CA THR A 194 1.26 -19.91 1.05
C THR A 194 1.40 -18.80 0.02
N GLU A 195 2.50 -18.06 0.15
CA GLU A 195 2.92 -17.12 -0.88
C GLU A 195 3.40 -17.86 -2.13
N LYS A 196 3.01 -17.35 -3.27
CA LYS A 196 3.45 -17.78 -4.60
C LYS A 196 3.88 -16.59 -5.44
N THR A 197 4.69 -16.85 -6.44
CA THR A 197 5.15 -15.87 -7.41
C THR A 197 4.63 -16.20 -8.80
N TYR A 198 4.22 -15.16 -9.53
CA TYR A 198 3.72 -15.29 -10.89
C TYR A 198 4.31 -14.21 -11.79
N TYR A 199 4.31 -14.43 -13.09
CA TYR A 199 4.63 -13.40 -14.05
C TYR A 199 3.48 -12.40 -14.16
N LEU A 200 3.79 -11.12 -14.19
CA LEU A 200 2.83 -10.03 -14.30
C LEU A 200 1.87 -10.21 -15.48
N ASN A 201 2.38 -10.59 -16.66
CA ASN A 201 1.54 -10.80 -17.84
C ASN A 201 0.50 -11.92 -17.64
N ASN A 202 0.83 -12.99 -16.91
CA ASN A 202 -0.11 -14.06 -16.59
C ASN A 202 -1.19 -13.54 -15.63
N PHE A 203 -0.78 -12.81 -14.61
CA PHE A 203 -1.72 -12.15 -13.70
C PHE A 203 -2.68 -11.24 -14.44
N LEU A 204 -2.17 -10.28 -15.24
CA LEU A 204 -3.00 -9.32 -15.95
C LEU A 204 -4.01 -10.00 -16.89
N SER A 205 -3.57 -11.04 -17.60
CA SER A 205 -4.44 -11.82 -18.50
C SER A 205 -5.52 -12.58 -17.74
N SER A 206 -5.17 -13.18 -16.61
CA SER A 206 -6.09 -13.94 -15.75
C SER A 206 -7.09 -13.03 -15.04
N TRP A 207 -6.63 -11.93 -14.49
CA TRP A 207 -7.43 -10.93 -13.78
C TRP A 207 -8.44 -10.23 -14.70
N ALA A 208 -8.05 -9.98 -15.96
CA ALA A 208 -8.94 -9.37 -16.96
C ALA A 208 -10.15 -10.24 -17.29
N VAL A 209 -10.08 -11.57 -17.10
CA VAL A 209 -11.21 -12.47 -17.35
C VAL A 209 -12.41 -12.14 -16.49
N LEU A 210 -12.19 -11.73 -15.24
CA LEU A 210 -13.22 -11.37 -14.27
C LEU A 210 -13.30 -9.85 -14.05
N GLU A 211 -13.16 -9.09 -15.16
CA GLU A 211 -13.38 -7.63 -15.21
C GLU A 211 -12.46 -6.82 -14.30
N ASN A 212 -11.25 -7.31 -14.04
CA ASN A 212 -10.26 -6.65 -13.18
C ASN A 212 -10.87 -6.25 -11.82
N GLN A 213 -11.69 -7.14 -11.24
CA GLN A 213 -12.32 -6.88 -9.95
C GLN A 213 -11.35 -7.11 -8.79
N ALA A 214 -11.53 -6.33 -7.75
CA ALA A 214 -10.75 -6.42 -6.52
C ALA A 214 -11.54 -5.93 -5.29
N VAL A 215 -11.07 -6.33 -4.11
CA VAL A 215 -11.41 -5.71 -2.84
C VAL A 215 -10.18 -4.98 -2.31
N LEU A 216 -10.38 -3.72 -1.98
CA LEU A 216 -9.37 -2.80 -1.46
C LEU A 216 -9.76 -2.36 -0.05
N ALA A 217 -8.77 -1.99 0.75
CA ALA A 217 -9.00 -1.39 2.05
C ALA A 217 -9.47 0.07 1.90
N ASP A 218 -10.52 0.45 2.60
CA ASP A 218 -11.04 1.82 2.60
C ASP A 218 -10.43 2.60 3.78
N PHE A 219 -9.13 2.84 3.70
CA PHE A 219 -8.47 3.76 4.61
C PHE A 219 -8.25 5.10 3.91
N PRO A 220 -8.45 6.23 4.62
CA PRO A 220 -8.10 7.50 4.04
C PRO A 220 -6.61 7.47 3.67
N ASP A 221 -6.32 7.80 2.42
CA ASP A 221 -4.95 8.00 1.97
C ASP A 221 -4.21 8.84 3.02
N PRO A 222 -3.00 8.44 3.42
CA PRO A 222 -2.18 9.31 4.22
C PRO A 222 -2.11 10.63 3.46
N THR A 223 -2.66 11.70 4.06
CA THR A 223 -2.60 13.05 3.46
C THR A 223 -1.18 13.22 2.92
N PRO A 224 -0.99 13.57 1.63
CA PRO A 224 0.35 13.72 1.09
C PRO A 224 1.11 14.65 2.02
N THR A 225 1.96 14.10 2.85
CA THR A 225 2.96 14.88 3.56
C THR A 225 3.80 15.47 2.44
N ASP A 226 3.84 16.81 2.37
CA ASP A 226 4.72 17.50 1.44
C ASP A 226 6.04 16.74 1.36
N PRO A 227 6.54 16.46 0.15
CA PRO A 227 7.78 15.71 0.00
C PRO A 227 8.80 16.33 0.94
N PRO A 228 9.54 15.53 1.72
CA PRO A 228 10.48 16.07 2.69
C PRO A 228 11.31 17.13 1.97
N THR A 229 11.22 18.38 2.45
CA THR A 229 12.02 19.50 1.93
C THR A 229 13.44 18.97 1.91
N GLN A 230 14.01 18.80 0.74
CA GLN A 230 15.35 18.25 0.59
C GLN A 230 16.26 19.10 1.45
N THR A 231 16.69 18.56 2.58
CA THR A 231 17.74 19.18 3.39
C THR A 231 18.92 19.36 2.44
N PRO A 232 19.39 20.62 2.22
CA PRO A 232 20.46 20.83 1.27
C PRO A 232 21.62 19.90 1.65
N THR A 233 22.01 19.04 0.74
CA THR A 233 23.19 18.18 0.87
C THR A 233 24.33 19.09 1.30
N PRO A 234 25.02 18.84 2.44
CA PRO A 234 26.14 19.67 2.84
C PRO A 234 27.15 19.70 1.70
N THR A 235 27.32 20.85 1.08
CA THR A 235 28.38 21.09 0.10
C THR A 235 29.69 20.79 0.81
N ILE A 236 30.43 19.80 0.32
CA ILE A 236 31.77 19.48 0.83
C ILE A 236 32.63 20.69 0.54
N THR A 237 32.76 21.58 1.53
CA THR A 237 33.75 22.66 1.48
C THR A 237 35.10 22.00 1.61
N SER A 238 35.91 22.11 0.55
CA SER A 238 37.31 21.60 0.56
C SER A 238 38.06 22.17 1.76
N THR A 239 38.43 21.29 2.70
CA THR A 239 39.28 21.63 3.83
C THR A 239 40.58 22.17 3.28
N PRO A 240 41.06 23.37 3.68
CA PRO A 240 42.33 23.86 3.23
C PRO A 240 43.46 22.94 3.72
N THR A 241 44.27 22.48 2.80
CA THR A 241 45.49 21.71 3.08
C THR A 241 46.39 22.54 3.98
N GLN A 242 46.66 22.05 5.19
CA GLN A 242 47.56 22.72 6.12
C GLN A 242 48.99 22.66 5.58
N THR A 243 49.57 23.83 5.33
CA THR A 243 50.99 23.98 5.05
C THR A 243 51.77 23.62 6.30
N PRO A 244 52.85 22.79 6.23
CA PRO A 244 53.61 22.43 7.42
C PRO A 244 54.31 23.66 8.01
N THR A 245 54.01 23.95 9.28
CA THR A 245 54.67 24.98 10.08
C THR A 245 56.05 24.45 10.53
N PRO A 246 57.11 25.24 10.49
CA PRO A 246 58.45 24.81 10.90
C PRO A 246 58.49 24.49 12.41
N THR A 247 59.16 23.37 12.73
CA THR A 247 59.43 22.87 14.09
C THR A 247 60.28 23.85 14.87
N LEU A 248 59.75 24.37 15.95
CA LEU A 248 60.52 25.15 16.91
C LEU A 248 61.18 24.23 17.95
N THR A 249 62.43 24.52 18.24
CA THR A 249 63.32 23.89 19.24
C THR A 249 62.71 24.00 20.64
N PRO A 250 62.82 22.96 21.51
CA PRO A 250 62.20 23.00 22.85
C PRO A 250 62.93 23.96 23.80
N THR A 251 62.16 24.88 24.41
CA THR A 251 62.61 25.70 25.53
C THR A 251 62.27 25.00 26.86
N PRO A 252 63.08 25.14 27.92
CA PRO A 252 62.97 24.34 29.13
C PRO A 252 61.66 24.60 29.89
N THR A 253 61.09 23.50 30.35
CA THR A 253 59.85 23.34 31.09
C THR A 253 59.86 24.07 32.42
N LEU A 254 58.87 24.94 32.64
CA LEU A 254 58.48 25.39 33.96
C LEU A 254 57.48 24.41 34.59
N THR A 255 57.70 24.10 35.88
CA THR A 255 56.90 23.19 36.70
C THR A 255 55.45 23.63 36.74
N PRO A 256 54.42 22.78 36.51
CA PRO A 256 53.04 23.15 36.53
C PRO A 256 52.56 23.45 37.95
N THR A 257 52.03 24.65 38.15
CA THR A 257 51.15 24.98 39.27
C THR A 257 49.79 24.30 39.09
N SER A 258 49.31 23.61 40.12
CA SER A 258 48.05 22.94 40.15
C SER A 258 46.87 23.89 39.83
N THR A 259 46.30 23.81 38.63
CA THR A 259 45.09 24.51 38.27
C THR A 259 43.88 23.72 38.77
N ALA A 260 42.97 24.35 39.48
CA ALA A 260 41.74 23.78 39.95
C ALA A 260 40.92 23.21 38.76
N THR A 261 40.55 21.93 38.83
CA THR A 261 39.68 21.24 37.86
C THR A 261 38.31 21.89 37.87
N PRO A 262 37.77 22.36 36.74
CA PRO A 262 36.38 22.89 36.71
C PRO A 262 35.41 21.79 37.09
N THR A 263 34.55 22.06 38.03
CA THR A 263 33.42 21.20 38.43
C THR A 263 32.50 21.01 37.22
N PRO A 264 32.16 19.74 36.81
CA PRO A 264 31.29 19.53 35.69
C PRO A 264 29.90 20.18 35.93
N THR A 265 29.52 21.07 35.04
CA THR A 265 28.15 21.64 35.01
C THR A 265 27.18 20.50 34.71
N ALA A 266 26.19 20.31 35.57
CA ALA A 266 25.15 19.30 35.38
C ALA A 266 24.46 19.49 34.04
N THR A 267 24.55 18.48 33.16
CA THR A 267 23.78 18.44 31.91
C THR A 267 22.29 18.34 32.28
N PRO A 268 21.41 19.16 31.69
CA PRO A 268 19.98 19.09 31.99
C PRO A 268 19.49 17.67 31.64
N THR A 269 18.91 17.00 32.63
CA THR A 269 18.26 15.71 32.45
C THR A 269 17.08 15.91 31.48
N PRO A 270 16.96 15.12 30.40
CA PRO A 270 15.82 15.23 29.50
C PRO A 270 14.55 14.99 30.30
N THR A 271 13.61 15.93 30.24
CA THR A 271 12.28 15.81 30.84
C THR A 271 11.57 14.64 30.17
N ALA A 272 11.22 13.63 30.94
CA ALA A 272 10.49 12.47 30.42
C ALA A 272 9.13 12.92 29.83
N THR A 273 8.91 12.63 28.56
CA THR A 273 7.59 12.83 27.95
C THR A 273 6.58 11.93 28.65
N PRO A 274 5.41 12.42 29.08
CA PRO A 274 4.43 11.60 29.77
C PRO A 274 3.97 10.44 28.90
N VAL A 275 4.01 9.23 29.45
CA VAL A 275 3.46 8.01 28.80
C VAL A 275 1.95 8.01 29.00
N ILE A 276 1.20 7.82 27.92
CA ILE A 276 -0.26 7.80 27.94
C ILE A 276 -0.71 6.37 27.59
N PHE A 277 -1.69 5.87 28.36
CA PHE A 277 -2.28 4.55 28.17
C PHE A 277 -3.78 4.67 27.86
N ILE A 278 -4.31 3.71 27.11
CA ILE A 278 -5.75 3.55 26.83
C ILE A 278 -6.18 2.15 27.20
N THR A 279 -7.47 1.99 27.51
CA THR A 279 -8.10 0.68 27.74
C THR A 279 -9.01 0.34 26.58
N VAL A 280 -8.85 -0.86 26.03
CA VAL A 280 -9.68 -1.41 24.93
C VAL A 280 -11.12 -1.57 25.41
N GLN A 281 -12.06 -1.09 24.62
CA GLN A 281 -13.50 -1.22 24.84
C GLN A 281 -14.07 -2.31 23.93
N ALA A 282 -15.26 -2.80 24.26
CA ALA A 282 -15.99 -3.72 23.38
C ALA A 282 -16.27 -3.04 22.03
N GLY A 283 -15.90 -3.72 20.94
CA GLY A 283 -16.00 -3.19 19.57
C GLY A 283 -14.76 -2.42 19.09
N ASP A 284 -13.74 -2.24 19.92
CA ASP A 284 -12.50 -1.66 19.48
C ASP A 284 -11.73 -2.65 18.60
N THR A 285 -11.14 -2.12 17.52
CA THR A 285 -10.16 -2.83 16.69
C THR A 285 -8.78 -2.23 16.88
N LEU A 286 -7.74 -3.00 16.64
CA LEU A 286 -6.35 -2.53 16.72
C LEU A 286 -6.10 -1.33 15.82
N VAL A 287 -6.58 -1.39 14.59
CA VAL A 287 -6.46 -0.29 13.62
C VAL A 287 -7.24 0.93 14.09
N GLY A 288 -8.49 0.75 14.53
CA GLY A 288 -9.33 1.84 15.04
C GLY A 288 -8.71 2.55 16.26
N LEU A 289 -8.08 1.79 17.17
CA LEU A 289 -7.35 2.36 18.32
C LEU A 289 -6.12 3.15 17.85
N ALA A 290 -5.30 2.56 16.97
CA ALA A 290 -4.12 3.22 16.44
C ALA A 290 -4.49 4.55 15.74
N THR A 291 -5.45 4.52 14.82
CA THR A 291 -5.90 5.68 14.04
C THR A 291 -6.46 6.80 14.92
N ARG A 292 -7.29 6.48 15.94
CA ARG A 292 -7.81 7.48 16.90
C ARG A 292 -6.72 8.23 17.65
N HIS A 293 -5.52 7.65 17.72
CA HIS A 293 -4.38 8.24 18.43
C HIS A 293 -3.25 8.68 17.50
N ASN A 294 -3.53 8.84 16.21
CA ASN A 294 -2.57 9.25 15.18
C ASN A 294 -1.34 8.32 15.09
N LEU A 295 -1.56 7.03 15.26
CA LEU A 295 -0.56 5.98 15.10
C LEU A 295 -0.96 5.08 13.93
N THR A 296 0.03 4.55 13.21
CA THR A 296 -0.21 3.38 12.35
C THR A 296 -0.35 2.15 13.25
N TRP A 297 -1.04 1.10 12.77
CA TRP A 297 -1.14 -0.14 13.52
C TRP A 297 0.23 -0.76 13.80
N GLN A 298 1.20 -0.62 12.88
CA GLN A 298 2.58 -1.07 13.07
C GLN A 298 3.27 -0.31 14.21
N GLN A 299 3.08 1.01 14.28
CA GLN A 299 3.61 1.82 15.39
C GLN A 299 2.97 1.42 16.72
N PHE A 300 1.65 1.18 16.72
CA PHE A 300 0.92 0.76 17.90
C PHE A 300 1.39 -0.60 18.41
N THR A 301 1.51 -1.60 17.52
CA THR A 301 1.98 -2.95 17.86
C THR A 301 3.43 -2.94 18.34
N ALA A 302 4.33 -2.22 17.66
CA ALA A 302 5.73 -2.10 18.04
C ALA A 302 5.89 -1.42 19.42
N MET A 303 5.10 -0.36 19.68
CA MET A 303 5.12 0.38 20.95
C MET A 303 4.67 -0.48 22.14
N ASN A 304 3.79 -1.45 21.87
CA ASN A 304 3.20 -2.32 22.90
C ASN A 304 3.76 -3.75 22.91
N ASN A 305 4.79 -4.02 22.08
CA ASN A 305 5.38 -5.35 21.91
C ASN A 305 4.35 -6.44 21.58
N LEU A 306 3.30 -6.06 20.83
CA LEU A 306 2.33 -7.03 20.33
C LEU A 306 2.99 -7.90 19.27
N THR A 307 2.78 -9.21 19.38
CA THR A 307 3.25 -10.19 18.40
C THR A 307 2.06 -10.75 17.65
N TYR A 308 2.28 -11.15 16.39
CA TYR A 308 1.26 -11.83 15.62
C TYR A 308 0.71 -13.04 16.44
N PRO A 309 -0.61 -13.21 16.49
CA PRO A 309 -1.66 -12.59 15.68
C PRO A 309 -2.26 -11.27 16.19
N TYR A 310 -1.57 -10.46 16.96
CA TYR A 310 -1.94 -9.10 17.41
C TYR A 310 -3.34 -8.99 18.04
N PHE A 311 -3.77 -10.00 18.79
CA PHE A 311 -5.05 -9.97 19.49
C PHE A 311 -5.11 -8.86 20.51
N ILE A 312 -6.23 -8.14 20.52
CA ILE A 312 -6.60 -7.19 21.55
C ILE A 312 -7.97 -7.57 22.10
N TYR A 313 -8.15 -7.47 23.42
CA TYR A 313 -9.40 -7.84 24.10
C TYR A 313 -9.93 -6.68 24.91
N PRO A 314 -11.27 -6.53 25.05
CA PRO A 314 -11.84 -5.56 25.97
C PRO A 314 -11.23 -5.69 27.37
N GLY A 315 -10.69 -4.57 27.88
CA GLY A 315 -9.96 -4.52 29.15
C GLY A 315 -8.44 -4.50 29.02
N ASP A 316 -7.87 -4.82 27.87
CA ASP A 316 -6.43 -4.66 27.62
C ASP A 316 -6.02 -3.18 27.73
N VAL A 317 -4.81 -2.95 28.22
CA VAL A 317 -4.27 -1.60 28.40
C VAL A 317 -3.04 -1.42 27.52
N PHE A 318 -3.12 -0.48 26.61
CA PHE A 318 -2.06 -0.20 25.63
C PHE A 318 -1.52 1.22 25.75
N ARG A 319 -0.22 1.34 25.52
CA ARG A 319 0.48 2.60 25.41
C ARG A 319 0.23 3.22 24.04
N ILE A 320 -0.02 4.56 24.02
CA ILE A 320 -0.22 5.34 22.80
C ILE A 320 0.78 6.49 22.64
N ARG A 321 1.66 6.67 23.63
CA ARG A 321 2.73 7.69 23.62
C ARG A 321 3.89 7.31 24.54
#